data_27a72b783feb96a71e0ebe54cd1da132
#
_entry.id   27a72b783feb96a71e0ebe54cd1da132
#
_cell.length_a   1.000
_cell.length_b   1.000
_cell.length_c   1.000
_cell.angle_alpha   90.00
_cell.angle_beta   90.00
_cell.angle_gamma   90.00
#
_symmetry.space_group_name_H-M   'P 1'
#
loop_
_entity.id
_entity.type
_entity.pdbx_description
1 polymer ?
#
loop_
_entity_poly.entity_id
_entity_poly.type
_entity_poly.pdbx_seq_one_letter_code
_entity_poly.pdbx_strand_id
1 'polypeptide(L)'
;MRVAPLCLCLLFALPIHIPAAATPACADGPLRLNEIMAGPARDWDGNAVFSSRDDEWIEVVNTGATSLDLGGFLITDRDSIPRMALAGTLAAGGHLLVTGGQAHAWEQANGFPAFGLSLANGGDAALLWQVAGAETLLVDSYDYKSHEAAADRAVGRSPDASGSWVIFDSLNPYTGATPPAGNSCLPTPGNPNVCESTPVMRMPWGRMKTVYR
;
A
#
# COMPACT_ATOMS: atom_id res chain seq x y z
N MET A 1 -33.78 50.62 11.18
CA MET A 1 -32.61 49.78 10.85
C MET A 1 -32.59 48.56 11.76
N ARG A 2 -32.91 47.39 11.23
CA ARG A 2 -32.89 46.13 11.98
C ARG A 2 -31.64 45.39 11.52
N VAL A 3 -30.72 45.14 12.45
CA VAL A 3 -29.50 44.38 12.23
C VAL A 3 -29.84 42.91 12.46
N ALA A 4 -29.68 42.05 11.46
CA ALA A 4 -29.85 40.63 11.56
C ALA A 4 -28.60 40.00 12.20
N PRO A 5 -28.72 39.02 13.09
CA PRO A 5 -27.56 38.31 13.65
C PRO A 5 -26.98 37.34 12.63
N LEU A 6 -25.68 37.44 12.44
CA LEU A 6 -24.86 36.52 11.66
C LEU A 6 -24.75 35.20 12.44
N CYS A 7 -25.37 34.14 11.94
CA CYS A 7 -25.26 32.81 12.51
C CYS A 7 -23.93 32.19 12.09
N LEU A 8 -22.95 32.20 13.00
CA LEU A 8 -21.63 31.57 12.81
C LEU A 8 -21.80 30.07 13.04
N CYS A 9 -21.89 29.27 11.96
CA CYS A 9 -21.81 27.82 12.06
C CYS A 9 -20.37 27.42 12.39
N LEU A 10 -20.09 27.13 13.68
CA LEU A 10 -18.89 26.41 14.07
C LEU A 10 -19.04 24.95 13.63
N LEU A 11 -18.34 24.58 12.59
CA LEU A 11 -18.08 23.18 12.25
C LEU A 11 -17.12 22.62 13.31
N PHE A 12 -17.63 21.90 14.29
CA PHE A 12 -16.83 21.11 15.19
C PHE A 12 -16.31 19.89 14.40
N ALA A 13 -15.04 19.92 14.01
CA ALA A 13 -14.33 18.71 13.64
C ALA A 13 -14.23 17.84 14.91
N LEU A 14 -15.03 16.77 14.97
CA LEU A 14 -14.91 15.78 16.04
C LEU A 14 -13.57 15.06 15.86
N PRO A 15 -12.71 14.98 16.89
CA PRO A 15 -11.50 14.20 16.79
C PRO A 15 -11.88 12.72 16.62
N ILE A 16 -11.40 12.09 15.55
CA ILE A 16 -11.48 10.64 15.38
C ILE A 16 -10.57 10.04 16.44
N HIS A 17 -11.18 9.54 17.52
CA HIS A 17 -10.46 8.88 18.59
C HIS A 17 -10.38 7.39 18.25
N ILE A 18 -9.18 6.92 17.85
CA ILE A 18 -8.90 5.50 17.71
C ILE A 18 -8.54 4.99 19.11
N PRO A 19 -9.36 4.12 19.74
CA PRO A 19 -9.05 3.64 21.09
C PRO A 19 -7.79 2.79 21.06
N ALA A 20 -6.83 3.11 21.92
CA ALA A 20 -5.67 2.27 22.18
C ALA A 20 -6.11 1.00 22.94
N ALA A 21 -5.66 -0.17 22.47
CA ALA A 21 -5.69 -1.48 23.10
C ALA A 21 -7.02 -2.26 23.13
N ALA A 22 -7.32 -2.89 22.02
CA ALA A 22 -7.70 -4.31 21.95
C ALA A 22 -7.05 -4.85 20.68
N THR A 23 -6.50 -6.08 20.67
CA THR A 23 -6.15 -6.73 19.41
C THR A 23 -7.45 -6.84 18.62
N PRO A 24 -7.65 -6.01 17.58
CA PRO A 24 -8.91 -6.04 16.86
C PRO A 24 -8.99 -7.37 16.12
N ALA A 25 -10.11 -8.07 16.28
CA ALA A 25 -10.44 -9.16 15.39
C ALA A 25 -10.47 -8.57 13.97
N CYS A 26 -9.63 -9.10 13.06
CA CYS A 26 -9.69 -8.71 11.66
C CYS A 26 -11.11 -8.95 11.15
N ALA A 27 -11.78 -7.92 10.66
CA ALA A 27 -13.05 -8.09 9.98
C ALA A 27 -12.81 -8.88 8.69
N ASP A 28 -13.58 -9.94 8.46
CA ASP A 28 -13.55 -10.71 7.20
C ASP A 28 -14.18 -9.88 6.05
N GLY A 29 -13.54 -8.77 5.71
CA GLY A 29 -13.96 -7.92 4.60
C GLY A 29 -13.33 -8.36 3.28
N PRO A 30 -13.90 -7.94 2.13
CA PRO A 30 -13.35 -8.27 0.82
C PRO A 30 -12.10 -7.45 0.44
N LEU A 31 -11.81 -6.34 1.12
CA LEU A 31 -10.62 -5.54 0.83
C LEU A 31 -9.43 -6.04 1.63
N ARG A 32 -8.28 -6.20 0.99
CA ARG A 32 -7.04 -6.68 1.61
C ARG A 32 -5.85 -5.83 1.20
N LEU A 33 -4.85 -5.73 2.05
CA LEU A 33 -3.50 -5.29 1.67
C LEU A 33 -2.89 -6.37 0.76
N ASN A 34 -2.28 -5.97 -0.34
CA ASN A 34 -1.73 -6.88 -1.34
C ASN A 34 -0.22 -6.77 -1.51
N GLU A 35 0.30 -5.54 -1.66
CA GLU A 35 1.74 -5.30 -1.81
C GLU A 35 2.12 -3.95 -1.17
N ILE A 36 3.35 -3.82 -0.66
CA ILE A 36 3.85 -2.64 0.06
C ILE A 36 5.29 -2.37 -0.37
N MET A 37 5.59 -1.13 -0.78
CA MET A 37 6.92 -0.61 -1.03
C MET A 37 7.23 0.51 -0.02
N ALA A 38 8.02 0.21 1.00
CA ALA A 38 8.42 1.20 1.99
C ALA A 38 9.77 1.87 1.67
N GLY A 39 10.61 1.21 0.90
CA GLY A 39 11.96 1.69 0.57
C GLY A 39 12.15 1.94 -0.94
N PRO A 40 11.47 2.90 -1.55
CA PRO A 40 11.70 3.20 -2.96
C PRO A 40 13.11 3.77 -3.17
N ALA A 41 13.74 3.45 -4.31
CA ALA A 41 15.00 4.02 -4.75
C ALA A 41 14.93 4.52 -6.21
N ARG A 42 13.73 4.62 -6.74
CA ARG A 42 13.41 5.15 -8.07
C ARG A 42 12.02 5.79 -8.07
N ASP A 43 11.70 6.45 -9.16
CA ASP A 43 10.35 6.96 -9.45
C ASP A 43 9.39 5.78 -9.64
N TRP A 44 8.50 5.57 -8.65
CA TRP A 44 7.47 4.54 -8.69
C TRP A 44 6.07 5.11 -8.95
N ASP A 45 5.85 6.41 -8.73
CA ASP A 45 4.58 7.05 -9.00
C ASP A 45 4.46 7.59 -10.44
N GLY A 46 5.56 7.54 -11.21
CA GLY A 46 5.61 7.90 -12.63
C GLY A 46 5.59 9.39 -12.91
N ASN A 47 5.92 10.22 -11.92
CA ASN A 47 5.94 11.68 -12.09
C ASN A 47 7.26 12.23 -12.66
N ALA A 48 8.24 11.36 -12.94
CA ALA A 48 9.59 11.63 -13.41
C ALA A 48 10.51 12.33 -12.38
N VAL A 49 10.14 12.30 -11.09
CA VAL A 49 10.92 12.87 -9.98
C VAL A 49 10.98 11.85 -8.84
N PHE A 50 12.15 11.34 -8.53
CA PHE A 50 12.31 10.45 -7.37
C PHE A 50 12.15 11.22 -6.06
N SER A 51 11.34 10.71 -5.15
CA SER A 51 11.16 11.15 -3.78
C SER A 51 11.02 9.93 -2.86
N SER A 52 11.89 9.78 -1.88
CA SER A 52 11.83 8.64 -0.95
C SER A 52 10.53 8.55 -0.16
N ARG A 53 9.75 9.62 -0.09
CA ARG A 53 8.44 9.67 0.56
C ARG A 53 7.31 9.47 -0.43
N ASP A 54 7.35 10.20 -1.57
CA ASP A 54 6.21 10.27 -2.49
C ASP A 54 6.11 9.00 -3.34
N ASP A 55 7.25 8.30 -3.53
CA ASP A 55 7.37 7.02 -4.23
C ASP A 55 7.14 5.79 -3.34
N GLU A 56 6.92 5.94 -2.02
CA GLU A 56 6.34 4.86 -1.21
C GLU A 56 4.97 4.49 -1.77
N TRP A 57 4.58 3.23 -1.64
CA TRP A 57 3.23 2.85 -2.03
C TRP A 57 2.69 1.65 -1.26
N ILE A 58 1.38 1.60 -1.16
CA ILE A 58 0.59 0.48 -0.64
C ILE A 58 -0.44 0.12 -1.71
N GLU A 59 -0.57 -1.15 -2.00
CA GLU A 59 -1.60 -1.69 -2.85
C GLU A 59 -2.64 -2.44 -2.02
N VAL A 60 -3.92 -2.21 -2.35
CA VAL A 60 -5.04 -2.99 -1.83
C VAL A 60 -5.75 -3.71 -2.97
N VAL A 61 -6.35 -4.85 -2.67
CA VAL A 61 -7.09 -5.67 -3.64
C VAL A 61 -8.50 -6.00 -3.13
N ASN A 62 -9.47 -5.94 -4.03
CA ASN A 62 -10.83 -6.42 -3.75
C ASN A 62 -10.92 -7.92 -4.03
N THR A 63 -10.88 -8.74 -3.00
CA THR A 63 -11.00 -10.21 -3.08
C THR A 63 -12.44 -10.70 -3.21
N GLY A 64 -13.41 -9.80 -3.17
CA GLY A 64 -14.84 -10.13 -3.31
C GLY A 64 -15.25 -10.44 -4.74
N ALA A 65 -16.42 -11.03 -4.91
CA ALA A 65 -16.99 -11.40 -6.20
C ALA A 65 -17.71 -10.24 -6.91
N THR A 66 -17.84 -9.08 -6.25
CA THR A 66 -18.56 -7.90 -6.76
C THR A 66 -17.72 -6.65 -6.56
N SER A 67 -18.08 -5.57 -7.27
CA SER A 67 -17.50 -4.26 -7.02
C SER A 67 -17.74 -3.80 -5.58
N LEU A 68 -16.74 -3.17 -4.97
CA LEU A 68 -16.73 -2.67 -3.60
C LEU A 68 -16.66 -1.14 -3.59
N ASP A 69 -17.54 -0.50 -2.84
CA ASP A 69 -17.40 0.92 -2.49
C ASP A 69 -16.29 1.07 -1.46
N LEU A 70 -15.31 1.93 -1.75
CA LEU A 70 -14.17 2.18 -0.90
C LEU A 70 -14.42 3.27 0.16
N GLY A 71 -15.59 3.91 0.12
CA GLY A 71 -15.98 4.90 1.14
C GLY A 71 -15.91 4.31 2.56
N GLY A 72 -15.23 5.02 3.45
CA GLY A 72 -15.02 4.59 4.83
C GLY A 72 -13.80 3.71 5.07
N PHE A 73 -13.05 3.30 4.04
CA PHE A 73 -11.76 2.65 4.26
C PHE A 73 -10.64 3.68 4.42
N LEU A 74 -9.73 3.40 5.37
CA LEU A 74 -8.57 4.24 5.70
C LEU A 74 -7.29 3.41 5.69
N ILE A 75 -6.21 4.02 5.20
CA ILE A 75 -4.84 3.50 5.35
C ILE A 75 -4.13 4.32 6.43
N THR A 76 -3.41 3.64 7.32
CA THR A 76 -2.50 4.23 8.30
C THR A 76 -1.18 3.46 8.31
N ASP A 77 -0.15 4.08 8.87
CA ASP A 77 1.04 3.41 9.36
C ASP A 77 0.82 2.89 10.80
N ARG A 78 1.89 2.44 11.47
CA ARG A 78 1.88 1.96 12.86
C ARG A 78 1.35 2.98 13.86
N ASP A 79 1.55 4.27 13.61
CA ASP A 79 1.11 5.36 14.48
C ASP A 79 -0.41 5.54 14.49
N SER A 80 -1.12 4.83 13.61
CA SER A 80 -2.58 4.89 13.45
C SER A 80 -3.12 6.29 13.12
N ILE A 81 -2.26 7.16 12.60
CA ILE A 81 -2.67 8.45 12.06
C ILE A 81 -3.20 8.22 10.63
N PRO A 82 -4.38 8.73 10.28
CA PRO A 82 -4.89 8.60 8.90
C PRO A 82 -3.91 9.16 7.88
N ARG A 83 -3.47 8.32 6.93
CA ARG A 83 -2.59 8.68 5.82
C ARG A 83 -3.36 8.88 4.53
N MET A 84 -4.41 8.08 4.33
CA MET A 84 -5.27 8.17 3.15
C MET A 84 -6.65 7.60 3.44
N ALA A 85 -7.71 8.36 3.16
CA ALA A 85 -9.05 7.82 3.04
C ALA A 85 -9.26 7.35 1.61
N LEU A 86 -9.68 6.10 1.44
CA LEU A 86 -9.98 5.54 0.13
C LEU A 86 -11.35 6.03 -0.34
N ALA A 87 -11.52 6.12 -1.66
CA ALA A 87 -12.78 6.58 -2.26
C ALA A 87 -13.01 5.93 -3.62
N GLY A 88 -14.26 5.98 -4.09
CA GLY A 88 -14.67 5.42 -5.36
C GLY A 88 -15.05 3.95 -5.26
N THR A 89 -15.03 3.25 -6.39
CA THR A 89 -15.47 1.85 -6.50
C THR A 89 -14.35 1.00 -7.09
N LEU A 90 -14.02 -0.11 -6.44
CA LEU A 90 -13.02 -1.07 -6.89
C LEU A 90 -13.73 -2.34 -7.40
N ALA A 91 -13.53 -2.69 -8.66
CA ALA A 91 -14.11 -3.89 -9.27
C ALA A 91 -13.69 -5.18 -8.54
N ALA A 92 -14.44 -6.26 -8.70
CA ALA A 92 -14.05 -7.59 -8.24
C ALA A 92 -12.68 -7.98 -8.80
N GLY A 93 -11.75 -8.41 -7.95
CA GLY A 93 -10.37 -8.71 -8.32
C GLY A 93 -9.54 -7.48 -8.72
N GLY A 94 -10.08 -6.26 -8.58
CA GLY A 94 -9.37 -5.03 -8.91
C GLY A 94 -8.32 -4.67 -7.85
N HIS A 95 -7.25 -4.02 -8.30
CA HIS A 95 -6.17 -3.51 -7.47
C HIS A 95 -6.23 -1.98 -7.43
N LEU A 96 -5.93 -1.39 -6.29
CA LEU A 96 -5.78 0.06 -6.11
C LEU A 96 -4.43 0.36 -5.49
N LEU A 97 -3.61 1.10 -6.22
CA LEU A 97 -2.34 1.62 -5.76
C LEU A 97 -2.55 2.97 -5.08
N VAL A 98 -2.01 3.14 -3.89
CA VAL A 98 -1.94 4.41 -3.15
C VAL A 98 -0.48 4.78 -2.99
N THR A 99 -0.06 5.92 -3.58
CA THR A 99 1.32 6.41 -3.47
C THR A 99 1.49 7.38 -2.31
N GLY A 100 2.72 7.55 -1.84
CA GLY A 100 3.06 8.54 -0.81
C GLY A 100 2.70 9.97 -1.23
N GLY A 101 2.86 10.30 -2.51
CA GLY A 101 2.45 11.61 -3.05
C GLY A 101 0.94 11.84 -2.98
N GLN A 102 0.13 10.81 -3.25
CA GLN A 102 -1.33 10.88 -3.09
C GLN A 102 -1.73 11.04 -1.62
N ALA A 103 -1.11 10.26 -0.73
CA ALA A 103 -1.33 10.35 0.71
C ALA A 103 -0.96 11.74 1.25
N HIS A 104 0.20 12.26 0.86
CA HIS A 104 0.65 13.61 1.22
C HIS A 104 -0.36 14.70 0.80
N ALA A 105 -0.84 14.64 -0.44
CA ALA A 105 -1.84 15.59 -0.93
C ALA A 105 -3.17 15.47 -0.17
N TRP A 106 -3.60 14.25 0.16
CA TRP A 106 -4.80 14.01 0.95
C TRP A 106 -4.66 14.55 2.37
N GLU A 107 -3.53 14.30 3.04
CA GLU A 107 -3.24 14.81 4.38
C GLU A 107 -3.32 16.35 4.42
N GLN A 108 -2.70 17.03 3.46
CA GLN A 108 -2.76 18.49 3.34
C GLN A 108 -4.20 19.00 3.18
N ALA A 109 -4.98 18.34 2.33
CA ALA A 109 -6.36 18.75 2.06
C ALA A 109 -7.30 18.52 3.27
N ASN A 110 -6.94 17.61 4.18
CA ASN A 110 -7.76 17.23 5.34
C ASN A 110 -7.19 17.72 6.69
N GLY A 111 -6.13 18.54 6.67
CA GLY A 111 -5.57 19.16 7.88
C GLY A 111 -4.76 18.20 8.76
N PHE A 112 -4.27 17.10 8.20
CA PHE A 112 -3.34 16.20 8.86
C PHE A 112 -1.89 16.64 8.64
N PRO A 113 -0.94 16.21 9.50
CA PRO A 113 0.49 16.36 9.21
C PRO A 113 0.85 15.64 7.90
N ALA A 114 1.42 16.38 6.95
CA ALA A 114 1.63 15.91 5.58
C ALA A 114 2.94 15.13 5.44
N PHE A 115 2.96 13.87 5.87
CA PHE A 115 4.12 12.97 5.82
C PHE A 115 4.05 11.94 4.70
N GLY A 116 2.93 11.87 3.96
CA GLY A 116 2.66 10.81 3.00
C GLY A 116 2.30 9.50 3.70
N LEU A 117 2.63 8.36 3.12
CA LEU A 117 2.38 7.05 3.75
C LEU A 117 3.23 6.84 5.01
N SER A 118 4.38 7.53 5.11
CA SER A 118 5.26 7.53 6.30
C SER A 118 5.77 6.14 6.70
N LEU A 119 6.11 5.32 5.71
CA LEU A 119 6.55 3.94 5.90
C LEU A 119 8.04 3.91 6.30
N ALA A 120 8.33 3.59 7.56
CA ALA A 120 9.71 3.61 8.04
C ALA A 120 10.56 2.44 7.49
N ASN A 121 11.70 2.72 6.85
CA ASN A 121 12.61 1.71 6.30
C ASN A 121 13.26 0.81 7.36
N GLY A 122 13.24 1.20 8.63
CA GLY A 122 13.68 0.39 9.77
C GLY A 122 12.73 -0.72 10.17
N GLY A 123 11.55 -0.76 9.58
CA GLY A 123 10.43 -1.64 9.92
C GLY A 123 9.26 -0.86 10.50
N ASP A 124 8.07 -1.14 9.98
CA ASP A 124 6.82 -0.48 10.32
C ASP A 124 5.63 -1.42 10.09
N ALA A 125 4.41 -0.86 10.04
CA ALA A 125 3.21 -1.57 9.67
C ALA A 125 2.36 -0.74 8.70
N ALA A 126 1.76 -1.41 7.73
CA ALA A 126 0.63 -0.89 6.98
C ALA A 126 -0.65 -1.46 7.57
N LEU A 127 -1.62 -0.59 7.84
CA LEU A 127 -2.90 -0.99 8.41
C LEU A 127 -4.05 -0.47 7.54
N LEU A 128 -5.01 -1.35 7.30
CA LEU A 128 -6.23 -1.05 6.58
C LEU A 128 -7.40 -1.09 7.56
N TRP A 129 -8.11 0.01 7.67
CA TRP A 129 -9.24 0.17 8.57
C TRP A 129 -10.55 0.38 7.81
N GLN A 130 -11.66 0.03 8.44
CA GLN A 130 -13.01 0.39 8.00
C GLN A 130 -13.72 1.18 9.09
N VAL A 131 -14.20 2.37 8.73
CA VAL A 131 -15.04 3.21 9.59
C VAL A 131 -16.50 2.90 9.28
N ALA A 132 -17.21 2.37 10.25
CA ALA A 132 -18.63 2.01 10.18
C ALA A 132 -19.41 2.75 11.25
N GLY A 133 -19.91 3.93 10.92
CA GLY A 133 -20.58 4.81 11.89
C GLY A 133 -19.62 5.32 12.97
N ALA A 134 -19.84 4.93 14.22
CA ALA A 134 -18.97 5.30 15.34
C ALA A 134 -17.84 4.29 15.62
N GLU A 135 -17.80 3.18 14.90
CA GLU A 135 -16.81 2.12 15.07
C GLU A 135 -15.74 2.19 14.00
N THR A 136 -14.50 1.84 14.38
CA THR A 136 -13.39 1.67 13.47
C THR A 136 -12.83 0.27 13.64
N LEU A 137 -12.87 -0.52 12.59
CA LEU A 137 -12.47 -1.93 12.59
C LEU A 137 -11.19 -2.11 11.78
N LEU A 138 -10.22 -2.84 12.32
CA LEU A 138 -9.06 -3.27 11.56
C LEU A 138 -9.49 -4.35 10.56
N VAL A 139 -9.30 -4.10 9.28
CA VAL A 139 -9.65 -5.02 8.19
C VAL A 139 -8.48 -5.93 7.86
N ASP A 140 -7.28 -5.35 7.71
CA ASP A 140 -6.06 -6.07 7.41
C ASP A 140 -4.84 -5.30 7.92
N SER A 141 -3.73 -6.00 8.16
CA SER A 141 -2.48 -5.36 8.58
C SER A 141 -1.28 -6.21 8.18
N TYR A 142 -0.14 -5.56 7.97
CA TYR A 142 1.13 -6.21 7.81
C TYR A 142 2.25 -5.45 8.49
N ASP A 143 2.94 -6.13 9.43
CA ASP A 143 4.16 -5.66 10.09
C ASP A 143 5.38 -6.10 9.28
N TYR A 144 6.03 -5.18 8.57
CA TYR A 144 7.26 -5.48 7.83
C TYR A 144 8.51 -5.11 8.64
N LYS A 145 9.63 -5.74 8.29
CA LYS A 145 10.94 -5.53 8.92
C LYS A 145 11.88 -4.78 7.96
N SER A 146 13.00 -4.29 8.47
CA SER A 146 13.97 -3.51 7.69
C SER A 146 14.52 -4.24 6.45
N HIS A 147 14.64 -5.57 6.47
CA HIS A 147 15.10 -6.33 5.32
C HIS A 147 14.07 -6.40 4.18
N GLU A 148 12.77 -6.21 4.50
CA GLU A 148 11.67 -6.13 3.55
C GLU A 148 11.57 -4.73 2.94
N ALA A 149 11.97 -3.70 3.69
CA ALA A 149 11.94 -2.28 3.31
C ALA A 149 13.27 -1.77 2.71
N ALA A 150 14.16 -2.66 2.27
CA ALA A 150 15.38 -2.25 1.59
C ALA A 150 15.07 -1.69 0.20
N ALA A 151 16.02 -0.90 -0.34
CA ALA A 151 15.85 -0.19 -1.61
C ALA A 151 15.21 -1.04 -2.71
N ASP A 152 14.09 -0.58 -3.25
CA ASP A 152 13.31 -1.22 -4.33
C ASP A 152 12.89 -2.68 -4.05
N ARG A 153 12.74 -3.06 -2.79
CA ARG A 153 12.05 -4.28 -2.37
C ARG A 153 10.61 -3.95 -2.01
N ALA A 154 9.67 -4.67 -2.58
CA ALA A 154 8.31 -4.69 -2.08
C ALA A 154 8.07 -5.98 -1.30
N VAL A 155 7.13 -5.97 -0.39
CA VAL A 155 6.61 -7.18 0.27
C VAL A 155 5.15 -7.34 -0.10
N GLY A 156 4.75 -8.51 -0.57
CA GLY A 156 3.40 -8.73 -1.08
C GLY A 156 2.92 -10.16 -0.94
N ARG A 157 1.63 -10.37 -1.17
CA ARG A 157 0.99 -11.68 -1.10
C ARG A 157 1.30 -12.52 -2.34
N SER A 158 1.70 -13.76 -2.13
CA SER A 158 1.92 -14.72 -3.23
C SER A 158 1.38 -16.10 -2.81
N PRO A 159 0.38 -16.64 -3.51
CA PRO A 159 -0.37 -16.07 -4.64
C PRO A 159 -1.05 -14.75 -4.33
N ASP A 160 -1.31 -13.98 -5.38
CA ASP A 160 -1.99 -12.69 -5.36
C ASP A 160 -3.26 -12.72 -4.50
N ALA A 161 -3.52 -11.64 -3.78
CA ALA A 161 -4.69 -11.40 -2.93
C ALA A 161 -4.86 -12.34 -1.72
N SER A 162 -4.30 -13.55 -1.72
CA SER A 162 -4.63 -14.60 -0.76
C SER A 162 -3.45 -15.32 -0.14
N GLY A 163 -2.25 -15.18 -0.72
CA GLY A 163 -1.06 -15.94 -0.31
C GLY A 163 -0.38 -15.42 0.94
N SER A 164 0.68 -16.12 1.32
CA SER A 164 1.63 -15.64 2.31
C SER A 164 2.42 -14.46 1.78
N TRP A 165 2.92 -13.62 2.69
CA TRP A 165 3.79 -12.53 2.34
C TRP A 165 5.17 -13.04 1.91
N VAL A 166 5.70 -12.49 0.81
CA VAL A 166 7.04 -12.76 0.27
C VAL A 166 7.68 -11.45 -0.17
N ILE A 167 9.01 -11.41 -0.32
CA ILE A 167 9.71 -10.22 -0.82
C ILE A 167 9.82 -10.30 -2.33
N PHE A 168 9.36 -9.26 -3.03
CA PHE A 168 9.56 -9.03 -4.46
C PHE A 168 10.91 -8.31 -4.61
N ASP A 169 11.96 -9.07 -4.86
CA ASP A 169 13.34 -8.64 -4.68
C ASP A 169 14.23 -8.71 -5.95
N SER A 170 13.63 -8.85 -7.12
CA SER A 170 14.40 -8.93 -8.38
C SER A 170 15.34 -7.75 -8.59
N LEU A 171 14.98 -6.55 -8.11
CA LEU A 171 15.78 -5.34 -8.23
C LEU A 171 16.89 -5.23 -7.19
N ASN A 172 16.70 -5.87 -6.03
CA ASN A 172 17.64 -5.87 -4.90
C ASN A 172 17.50 -7.20 -4.14
N PRO A 173 18.18 -8.26 -4.61
CA PRO A 173 18.02 -9.62 -4.09
C PRO A 173 18.25 -9.74 -2.59
N TYR A 174 17.35 -10.44 -1.89
CA TYR A 174 17.47 -10.78 -0.49
C TYR A 174 18.09 -12.15 -0.32
N THR A 175 19.24 -12.22 0.31
CA THR A 175 20.00 -13.46 0.54
C THR A 175 20.02 -13.88 2.02
N GLY A 176 19.27 -13.18 2.87
CA GLY A 176 19.18 -13.50 4.29
C GLY A 176 18.29 -14.71 4.57
N ALA A 177 18.35 -15.21 5.81
CA ALA A 177 17.57 -16.35 6.26
C ALA A 177 16.31 -15.95 7.05
N THR A 178 16.11 -14.66 7.34
CA THR A 178 14.95 -14.18 8.11
C THR A 178 13.72 -14.12 7.19
N PRO A 179 12.60 -14.75 7.56
CA PRO A 179 11.35 -14.63 6.79
C PRO A 179 10.80 -13.19 6.78
N PRO A 180 10.05 -12.86 5.71
CA PRO A 180 9.77 -13.66 4.53
C PRO A 180 10.96 -13.78 3.59
N ALA A 181 10.95 -14.81 2.74
CA ALA A 181 11.98 -15.03 1.72
C ALA A 181 11.73 -14.17 0.48
N GLY A 182 12.80 -13.89 -0.29
CA GLY A 182 12.71 -13.33 -1.63
C GLY A 182 12.16 -14.33 -2.64
N ASN A 183 11.42 -13.83 -3.64
CA ASN A 183 10.84 -14.63 -4.71
C ASN A 183 11.51 -14.39 -6.09
N SER A 184 12.48 -13.49 -6.15
CA SER A 184 13.18 -13.04 -7.37
C SER A 184 12.27 -12.39 -8.42
N CYS A 185 11.07 -11.96 -8.05
CA CYS A 185 10.14 -11.28 -8.93
C CYS A 185 10.28 -9.76 -8.78
N LEU A 186 9.84 -9.04 -9.81
CA LEU A 186 9.71 -7.59 -9.75
C LEU A 186 8.50 -7.21 -8.88
N PRO A 187 8.56 -6.07 -8.16
CA PRO A 187 7.35 -5.43 -7.63
C PRO A 187 6.32 -5.18 -8.72
N THR A 188 5.03 -5.30 -8.38
CA THR A 188 3.92 -5.30 -9.35
C THR A 188 2.87 -4.21 -9.09
N PRO A 189 3.26 -2.93 -8.84
CA PRO A 189 2.34 -1.88 -8.42
C PRO A 189 1.15 -1.72 -9.39
N GLY A 190 -0.07 -1.74 -8.86
CA GLY A 190 -1.31 -1.60 -9.62
C GLY A 190 -1.71 -2.83 -10.44
N ASN A 191 -1.04 -3.97 -10.25
CA ASN A 191 -1.27 -5.21 -11.00
C ASN A 191 -1.24 -6.42 -10.07
N PRO A 192 -1.82 -7.57 -10.48
CA PRO A 192 -1.74 -8.80 -9.71
C PRO A 192 -0.29 -9.22 -9.42
N ASN A 193 -0.05 -9.72 -8.21
CA ASN A 193 1.25 -10.23 -7.76
C ASN A 193 1.65 -11.52 -8.49
N VAL A 194 1.98 -11.42 -9.77
CA VAL A 194 2.37 -12.54 -10.63
C VAL A 194 3.87 -12.49 -10.87
N CYS A 195 4.55 -13.58 -10.53
CA CYS A 195 5.93 -13.74 -10.92
C CYS A 195 5.99 -14.19 -12.39
N GLU A 196 6.13 -13.25 -13.29
CA GLU A 196 6.41 -13.61 -14.68
C GLU A 196 7.78 -14.27 -14.74
N SER A 197 7.81 -15.59 -14.94
CA SER A 197 9.05 -16.26 -15.28
C SER A 197 9.54 -15.68 -16.60
N THR A 198 10.60 -14.88 -16.54
CA THR A 198 11.30 -14.45 -17.78
C THR A 198 11.58 -15.72 -18.59
N PRO A 199 11.07 -15.87 -19.81
CA PRO A 199 11.35 -17.05 -20.60
C PRO A 199 12.85 -17.14 -20.80
N VAL A 200 13.51 -18.02 -20.09
CA VAL A 200 14.93 -18.31 -20.34
C VAL A 200 14.96 -18.97 -21.72
N MET A 201 15.18 -18.16 -22.75
CA MET A 201 15.47 -18.71 -24.07
C MET A 201 16.81 -19.46 -23.96
N ARG A 202 16.73 -20.76 -23.68
CA ARG A 202 17.88 -21.64 -23.81
C ARG A 202 18.22 -21.76 -25.30
N MET A 203 18.94 -20.76 -25.82
CA MET A 203 19.52 -20.91 -27.15
C MET A 203 20.81 -21.77 -27.03
N PRO A 204 20.89 -22.88 -27.78
CA PRO A 204 22.12 -23.63 -27.86
C PRO A 204 23.25 -22.70 -28.40
N TRP A 205 24.44 -22.79 -27.81
CA TRP A 205 25.61 -21.97 -28.15
C TRP A 205 25.85 -21.86 -29.67
N GLY A 206 25.48 -22.87 -30.47
CA GLY A 206 25.58 -22.85 -31.91
C GLY A 206 24.69 -21.83 -32.63
N ARG A 207 23.53 -21.46 -32.07
CA ARG A 207 22.62 -20.46 -32.63
C ARG A 207 23.02 -19.02 -32.27
N MET A 208 23.67 -18.80 -31.14
CA MET A 208 24.17 -17.47 -30.77
C MET A 208 25.26 -16.96 -31.76
N LYS A 209 26.08 -17.87 -32.28
CA LYS A 209 27.14 -17.51 -33.26
C LYS A 209 26.62 -17.06 -34.62
N THR A 210 25.36 -17.36 -34.96
CA THR A 210 24.78 -16.96 -36.25
C THR A 210 24.00 -15.64 -36.19
N VAL A 211 23.75 -15.10 -35.03
CA VAL A 211 23.04 -13.82 -34.85
C VAL A 211 24.00 -12.64 -34.75
N TYR A 212 25.30 -12.90 -34.46
CA TYR A 212 26.33 -11.88 -34.28
C TYR A 212 27.48 -11.98 -35.35
N ARG A 213 27.17 -12.46 -36.56
CA ARG A 213 28.07 -12.41 -37.73
C ARG A 213 27.58 -11.40 -38.75
#